data_1c2032b45cc21034977547c9d7296be8
#
_entry.id   1c2032b45cc21034977547c9d7296be8
#
_cell.length_a   1.000
_cell.length_b   1.000
_cell.length_c   1.000
_cell.angle_alpha   90.00
_cell.angle_beta   90.00
_cell.angle_gamma   90.00
#
_symmetry.space_group_name_H-M   'P 1'
#
loop_
_entity.id
_entity.type
_entity.pdbx_description
1 polymer ?
#
loop_
_entity_poly.entity_id
_entity_poly.type
_entity_poly.pdbx_seq_one_letter_code
_entity_poly.pdbx_strand_id
1 'polypeptide(L)'
;MDFTGSSGRIVSGYSAKIIDENGKQVPQGEEGSLLIQGDSTCKYYWNNPKKTTETIAEGWLNTGDTYHQDVDGYFVYGGRSDDMMKVGGIWCSPFEIEAKLVEHPKVLEAAVVGRKDESGLIKPEAHVVLVDGTEASEDTTGELLLLCKSGLAPYKYPRWFQFPEELPKTATGKIQRFKLRSS
;
A
#
# COMPACT_ATOMS: atom_id res chain seq x y z
N MET A 1 -20.37 -12.43 -9.83
CA MET A 1 -18.97 -11.94 -9.86
C MET A 1 -18.81 -10.99 -8.71
N ASP A 2 -17.93 -11.29 -7.80
CA ASP A 2 -17.64 -10.42 -6.66
C ASP A 2 -16.54 -9.44 -7.11
N PHE A 3 -16.87 -8.15 -7.17
CA PHE A 3 -15.94 -7.08 -7.57
C PHE A 3 -15.31 -6.40 -6.36
N THR A 4 -15.38 -7.04 -5.20
CA THR A 4 -14.85 -6.52 -3.93
C THR A 4 -13.33 -6.32 -4.06
N GLY A 5 -12.87 -5.11 -3.76
CA GLY A 5 -11.45 -4.75 -3.82
C GLY A 5 -10.95 -4.23 -5.17
N SER A 6 -11.80 -4.14 -6.20
CA SER A 6 -11.45 -3.55 -7.50
C SER A 6 -11.91 -2.10 -7.63
N SER A 7 -11.10 -1.27 -8.28
CA SER A 7 -11.48 0.09 -8.70
C SER A 7 -12.28 0.13 -10.02
N GLY A 8 -12.56 -1.03 -10.61
CA GLY A 8 -13.29 -1.13 -11.87
C GLY A 8 -12.40 -1.21 -13.10
N ARG A 9 -12.98 -0.92 -14.27
CA ARG A 9 -12.31 -0.87 -15.58
C ARG A 9 -12.21 0.57 -16.07
N ILE A 10 -11.30 0.80 -17.02
CA ILE A 10 -11.14 2.11 -17.66
C ILE A 10 -12.45 2.52 -18.36
N VAL A 11 -12.85 3.77 -18.18
CA VAL A 11 -14.04 4.34 -18.82
C VAL A 11 -13.69 4.95 -20.19
N SER A 12 -14.71 5.11 -21.07
CA SER A 12 -14.53 5.71 -22.38
C SER A 12 -13.93 7.13 -22.28
N GLY A 13 -13.00 7.46 -23.16
CA GLY A 13 -12.29 8.74 -23.18
C GLY A 13 -11.07 8.80 -22.26
N TYR A 14 -10.76 7.72 -21.55
CA TYR A 14 -9.56 7.60 -20.73
C TYR A 14 -8.67 6.46 -21.20
N SER A 15 -7.38 6.62 -20.94
CA SER A 15 -6.37 5.56 -21.08
C SER A 15 -5.66 5.37 -19.75
N ALA A 16 -5.28 4.13 -19.47
CA ALA A 16 -4.49 3.79 -18.29
C ALA A 16 -3.36 2.85 -18.70
N LYS A 17 -2.23 2.97 -18.02
CA LYS A 17 -1.12 2.01 -18.09
C LYS A 17 -0.48 1.85 -16.73
N ILE A 18 0.04 0.66 -16.47
CA ILE A 18 0.77 0.34 -15.26
C ILE A 18 2.23 0.15 -15.68
N ILE A 19 3.15 0.86 -15.02
CA ILE A 19 4.58 0.87 -15.38
C ILE A 19 5.46 0.47 -14.19
N ASP A 20 6.61 -0.12 -14.52
CA ASP A 20 7.69 -0.39 -13.56
C ASP A 20 8.52 0.85 -13.24
N GLU A 21 9.57 0.68 -12.41
CA GLU A 21 10.51 1.74 -12.02
C GLU A 21 11.34 2.32 -13.19
N ASN A 22 11.40 1.60 -14.33
CA ASN A 22 12.09 2.03 -15.55
C ASN A 22 11.15 2.71 -16.56
N GLY A 23 9.86 2.87 -16.21
CA GLY A 23 8.84 3.44 -17.08
C GLY A 23 8.29 2.47 -18.14
N LYS A 24 8.63 1.19 -18.07
CA LYS A 24 8.14 0.16 -18.98
C LYS A 24 6.82 -0.40 -18.47
N GLN A 25 5.86 -0.59 -19.38
CA GLN A 25 4.59 -1.21 -19.04
C GLN A 25 4.79 -2.64 -18.54
N VAL A 26 4.19 -2.95 -17.39
CA VAL A 26 4.26 -4.28 -16.79
C VAL A 26 3.27 -5.25 -17.45
N PRO A 27 3.56 -6.56 -17.43
CA PRO A 27 2.59 -7.59 -17.80
C PRO A 27 1.32 -7.54 -16.94
N GLN A 28 0.23 -8.08 -17.48
CA GLN A 28 -1.02 -8.25 -16.74
C GLN A 28 -0.79 -9.13 -15.49
N GLY A 29 -1.34 -8.70 -14.35
CA GLY A 29 -1.16 -9.35 -13.06
C GLY A 29 0.05 -8.86 -12.27
N GLU A 30 0.98 -8.12 -12.89
CA GLU A 30 2.11 -7.52 -12.18
C GLU A 30 1.77 -6.12 -11.64
N GLU A 31 2.31 -5.80 -10.47
CA GLU A 31 2.13 -4.50 -9.82
C GLU A 31 3.07 -3.45 -10.40
N GLY A 32 2.57 -2.22 -10.48
CA GLY A 32 3.34 -1.06 -10.88
C GLY A 32 2.61 0.26 -10.64
N SER A 33 3.26 1.36 -10.98
CA SER A 33 2.67 2.70 -10.86
C SER A 33 1.59 2.93 -11.91
N LEU A 34 0.40 3.35 -11.47
CA LEU A 34 -0.71 3.68 -12.37
C LEU A 34 -0.53 5.07 -12.98
N LEU A 35 -0.51 5.13 -14.30
CA LEU A 35 -0.60 6.35 -15.08
C LEU A 35 -1.95 6.41 -15.79
N ILE A 36 -2.56 7.58 -15.79
CA ILE A 36 -3.84 7.84 -16.47
C ILE A 36 -3.71 9.01 -17.42
N GLN A 37 -4.48 8.98 -18.50
CA GLN A 37 -4.62 10.05 -19.47
C GLN A 37 -6.11 10.21 -19.84
N GLY A 38 -6.57 11.45 -19.92
CA GLY A 38 -7.94 11.79 -20.30
C GLY A 38 -8.18 13.29 -20.16
N ASP A 39 -9.27 13.77 -20.77
CA ASP A 39 -9.54 15.21 -20.88
C ASP A 39 -9.73 15.92 -19.52
N SER A 40 -10.18 15.23 -18.50
CA SER A 40 -10.37 15.80 -17.16
C SER A 40 -9.17 15.61 -16.24
N THR A 41 -8.06 14.99 -16.69
CA THR A 41 -6.85 14.94 -15.87
C THR A 41 -6.27 16.34 -15.70
N CYS A 42 -5.69 16.60 -14.51
CA CYS A 42 -5.12 17.93 -14.25
C CYS A 42 -3.95 18.19 -15.19
N LYS A 43 -3.86 19.42 -15.69
CA LYS A 43 -2.80 19.83 -16.62
C LYS A 43 -1.54 20.32 -15.92
N TYR A 44 -1.67 20.82 -14.70
CA TYR A 44 -0.57 21.29 -13.87
C TYR A 44 -1.00 21.46 -12.41
N TYR A 45 -0.03 21.51 -11.51
CA TYR A 45 -0.22 21.91 -10.11
C TYR A 45 -0.01 23.41 -9.96
N TRP A 46 -1.03 24.12 -9.44
CA TRP A 46 -1.00 25.57 -9.29
C TRP A 46 0.23 26.01 -8.48
N ASN A 47 0.99 26.96 -9.03
CA ASN A 47 2.21 27.53 -8.44
C ASN A 47 3.24 26.49 -7.96
N ASN A 48 3.25 25.30 -8.58
CA ASN A 48 4.19 24.23 -8.25
C ASN A 48 4.72 23.53 -9.52
N PRO A 49 5.62 24.19 -10.27
CA PRO A 49 6.14 23.64 -11.52
C PRO A 49 6.94 22.36 -11.30
N LYS A 50 7.66 22.24 -10.19
CA LYS A 50 8.41 21.03 -9.84
C LYS A 50 7.47 19.83 -9.72
N LYS A 51 6.41 19.96 -8.92
CA LYS A 51 5.40 18.90 -8.77
C LYS A 51 4.72 18.56 -10.11
N THR A 52 4.47 19.57 -10.94
CA THR A 52 3.89 19.36 -12.27
C THR A 52 4.79 18.48 -13.12
N THR A 53 6.08 18.79 -13.24
CA THR A 53 7.04 18.04 -14.05
C THR A 53 7.26 16.63 -13.52
N GLU A 54 7.27 16.44 -12.20
CA GLU A 54 7.44 15.13 -11.55
C GLU A 54 6.21 14.22 -11.73
N THR A 55 5.01 14.81 -11.89
CA THR A 55 3.75 14.06 -11.88
C THR A 55 3.12 13.91 -13.26
N ILE A 56 3.35 14.89 -14.15
CA ILE A 56 2.71 14.93 -15.48
C ILE A 56 3.80 14.95 -16.54
N ALA A 57 3.86 13.90 -17.35
CA ALA A 57 4.80 13.77 -18.46
C ALA A 57 4.07 13.27 -19.71
N GLU A 58 4.28 13.92 -20.85
CA GLU A 58 3.73 13.51 -22.16
C GLU A 58 2.20 13.30 -22.15
N GLY A 59 1.48 14.08 -21.34
CA GLY A 59 0.02 13.99 -21.19
C GLY A 59 -0.45 12.85 -20.26
N TRP A 60 0.47 12.10 -19.66
CA TRP A 60 0.16 11.09 -18.65
C TRP A 60 0.32 11.67 -17.24
N LEU A 61 -0.70 11.46 -16.42
CA LEU A 61 -0.68 11.78 -14.99
C LEU A 61 -0.28 10.53 -14.20
N ASN A 62 0.84 10.58 -13.48
CA ASN A 62 1.18 9.59 -12.48
C ASN A 62 0.31 9.83 -11.24
N THR A 63 -0.55 8.87 -10.91
CA THR A 63 -1.48 8.98 -9.76
C THR A 63 -0.76 8.92 -8.42
N GLY A 64 0.45 8.36 -8.39
CA GLY A 64 1.19 8.04 -7.18
C GLY A 64 0.62 6.81 -6.46
N ASP A 65 -0.20 6.04 -7.14
CA ASP A 65 -0.80 4.81 -6.62
C ASP A 65 -0.26 3.60 -7.38
N THR A 66 -0.15 2.48 -6.69
CA THR A 66 0.26 1.19 -7.26
C THR A 66 -0.99 0.37 -7.54
N TYR A 67 -1.01 -0.25 -8.70
CA TYR A 67 -2.09 -1.11 -9.18
C TYR A 67 -1.53 -2.32 -9.91
N HIS A 68 -2.32 -3.37 -9.98
CA HIS A 68 -2.20 -4.39 -11.00
C HIS A 68 -3.53 -4.52 -11.76
N GLN A 69 -3.48 -5.10 -12.97
CA GLN A 69 -4.69 -5.41 -13.72
C GLN A 69 -4.92 -6.92 -13.67
N ASP A 70 -6.10 -7.34 -13.21
CA ASP A 70 -6.44 -8.75 -13.14
C ASP A 70 -6.73 -9.35 -14.55
N VAL A 71 -6.95 -10.66 -14.60
CA VAL A 71 -7.19 -11.40 -15.85
C VAL A 71 -8.44 -10.94 -16.60
N ASP A 72 -9.39 -10.35 -15.89
CA ASP A 72 -10.64 -9.81 -16.44
C ASP A 72 -10.53 -8.33 -16.83
N GLY A 73 -9.37 -7.69 -16.62
CA GLY A 73 -9.09 -6.32 -16.96
C GLY A 73 -9.53 -5.29 -15.92
N TYR A 74 -9.82 -5.71 -14.68
CA TYR A 74 -10.12 -4.81 -13.58
C TYR A 74 -8.84 -4.30 -12.92
N PHE A 75 -8.85 -3.04 -12.55
CA PHE A 75 -7.76 -2.40 -11.82
C PHE A 75 -7.92 -2.65 -10.32
N VAL A 76 -6.95 -3.34 -9.73
CA VAL A 76 -6.91 -3.66 -8.29
C VAL A 76 -5.87 -2.79 -7.62
N TYR A 77 -6.29 -2.05 -6.59
CA TYR A 77 -5.44 -1.12 -5.86
C TYR A 77 -4.45 -1.84 -4.96
N GLY A 78 -3.17 -1.55 -5.11
CA GLY A 78 -2.08 -2.12 -4.31
C GLY A 78 -1.59 -1.20 -3.18
N GLY A 79 -1.96 0.08 -3.21
CA GLY A 79 -1.52 1.07 -2.22
C GLY A 79 -0.90 2.32 -2.84
N ARG A 80 -0.36 3.19 -1.99
CA ARG A 80 0.43 4.35 -2.43
C ARG A 80 1.83 3.89 -2.83
N SER A 81 2.34 4.39 -3.95
CA SER A 81 3.70 4.08 -4.42
C SER A 81 4.76 4.44 -3.35
N ASP A 82 4.53 5.54 -2.60
CA ASP A 82 5.41 5.99 -1.52
C ASP A 82 5.40 5.06 -0.29
N ASP A 83 4.36 4.24 -0.14
CA ASP A 83 4.18 3.32 0.98
C ASP A 83 4.62 1.90 0.67
N MET A 84 4.81 1.57 -0.62
CA MET A 84 5.28 0.25 -1.03
C MET A 84 6.66 -0.06 -0.45
N MET A 85 6.84 -1.30 -0.02
CA MET A 85 8.10 -1.80 0.53
C MET A 85 8.77 -2.75 -0.46
N LYS A 86 10.09 -2.67 -0.59
CA LYS A 86 10.86 -3.64 -1.39
C LYS A 86 11.53 -4.64 -0.43
N VAL A 87 10.86 -5.78 -0.21
CA VAL A 87 11.29 -6.82 0.73
C VAL A 87 11.99 -7.95 -0.04
N GLY A 88 13.30 -8.09 0.16
CA GLY A 88 14.09 -9.09 -0.59
C GLY A 88 14.05 -8.89 -2.12
N GLY A 89 13.89 -7.64 -2.59
CA GLY A 89 13.78 -7.31 -4.01
C GLY A 89 12.36 -7.41 -4.58
N ILE A 90 11.38 -7.91 -3.81
CA ILE A 90 9.99 -8.08 -4.24
C ILE A 90 9.15 -6.94 -3.66
N TRP A 91 8.27 -6.37 -4.47
CA TRP A 91 7.31 -5.37 -4.00
C TRP A 91 6.31 -5.98 -3.02
N CYS A 92 6.08 -5.29 -1.94
CA CYS A 92 5.21 -5.70 -0.85
C CYS A 92 4.28 -4.55 -0.47
N SER A 93 3.00 -4.74 -0.69
CA SER A 93 1.98 -3.78 -0.29
C SER A 93 1.75 -3.84 1.22
N PRO A 94 1.85 -2.71 1.94
CA PRO A 94 1.44 -2.65 3.34
C PRO A 94 -0.06 -2.95 3.51
N PHE A 95 -0.89 -2.54 2.57
CA PHE A 95 -2.34 -2.75 2.59
C PHE A 95 -2.76 -4.21 2.69
N GLU A 96 -2.05 -5.08 1.99
CA GLU A 96 -2.35 -6.52 2.00
C GLU A 96 -2.09 -7.13 3.38
N ILE A 97 -1.03 -6.67 4.05
CA ILE A 97 -0.72 -7.11 5.40
C ILE A 97 -1.71 -6.52 6.41
N GLU A 98 -2.02 -5.23 6.27
CA GLU A 98 -3.00 -4.51 7.11
C GLU A 98 -4.39 -5.16 6.99
N ALA A 99 -4.85 -5.43 5.76
CA ALA A 99 -6.11 -6.12 5.51
C ALA A 99 -6.18 -7.49 6.23
N LYS A 100 -5.06 -8.23 6.21
CA LYS A 100 -4.98 -9.51 6.92
C LYS A 100 -5.01 -9.34 8.43
N LEU A 101 -4.34 -8.35 8.97
CA LEU A 101 -4.31 -8.09 10.42
C LEU A 101 -5.69 -7.69 10.97
N VAL A 102 -6.46 -6.86 10.24
CA VAL A 102 -7.79 -6.42 10.69
C VAL A 102 -8.86 -7.51 10.62
N GLU A 103 -8.59 -8.68 10.02
CA GLU A 103 -9.46 -9.84 10.14
C GLU A 103 -9.48 -10.42 11.56
N HIS A 104 -8.46 -10.08 12.38
CA HIS A 104 -8.35 -10.60 13.75
C HIS A 104 -9.29 -9.85 14.71
N PRO A 105 -10.12 -10.53 15.53
CA PRO A 105 -11.13 -9.89 16.39
C PRO A 105 -10.53 -8.96 17.46
N LYS A 106 -9.25 -9.11 17.77
CA LYS A 106 -8.52 -8.26 18.73
C LYS A 106 -7.97 -6.98 18.10
N VAL A 107 -8.04 -6.83 16.76
CA VAL A 107 -7.45 -5.69 16.03
C VAL A 107 -8.52 -4.68 15.68
N LEU A 108 -8.35 -3.44 16.14
CA LEU A 108 -9.19 -2.31 15.77
C LEU A 108 -8.74 -1.70 14.45
N GLU A 109 -7.44 -1.43 14.32
CA GLU A 109 -6.82 -0.91 13.10
C GLU A 109 -5.33 -1.29 13.05
N ALA A 110 -4.76 -1.30 11.85
CA ALA A 110 -3.36 -1.62 11.65
C ALA A 110 -2.73 -0.69 10.60
N ALA A 111 -1.44 -0.41 10.77
CA ALA A 111 -0.61 0.24 9.77
C ALA A 111 0.73 -0.50 9.67
N VAL A 112 1.20 -0.73 8.43
CA VAL A 112 2.45 -1.44 8.19
C VAL A 112 3.43 -0.52 7.48
N VAL A 113 4.68 -0.53 7.94
CA VAL A 113 5.78 0.24 7.37
C VAL A 113 7.01 -0.63 7.17
N GLY A 114 7.90 -0.21 6.27
CA GLY A 114 9.20 -0.85 6.10
C GLY A 114 10.18 -0.36 7.17
N ARG A 115 10.77 -1.30 7.91
CA ARG A 115 11.88 -1.08 8.83
C ARG A 115 13.11 -1.84 8.37
N LYS A 116 14.30 -1.25 8.53
CA LYS A 116 15.57 -1.93 8.24
C LYS A 116 15.95 -2.84 9.42
N ASP A 117 16.30 -4.08 9.12
CA ASP A 117 16.92 -4.98 10.08
C ASP A 117 18.40 -4.65 10.30
N GLU A 118 19.07 -5.39 11.15
CA GLU A 118 20.52 -5.22 11.47
C GLU A 118 21.42 -5.34 10.24
N SER A 119 20.99 -6.05 9.20
CA SER A 119 21.68 -6.20 7.92
C SER A 119 21.33 -5.10 6.92
N GLY A 120 20.50 -4.12 7.30
CA GLY A 120 20.04 -3.04 6.45
C GLY A 120 18.94 -3.44 5.44
N LEU A 121 18.39 -4.65 5.57
CA LEU A 121 17.32 -5.14 4.70
C LEU A 121 15.95 -4.67 5.20
N ILE A 122 15.11 -4.21 4.28
CA ILE A 122 13.74 -3.79 4.60
C ILE A 122 12.89 -5.02 4.90
N LYS A 123 12.18 -4.97 6.04
CA LYS A 123 11.19 -5.95 6.48
C LYS A 123 9.93 -5.22 6.96
N PRO A 124 8.73 -5.85 6.88
CA PRO A 124 7.51 -5.27 7.40
C PRO A 124 7.54 -5.15 8.93
N GLU A 125 7.13 -3.98 9.45
CA GLU A 125 6.83 -3.70 10.85
C GLU A 125 5.36 -3.31 10.96
N ALA A 126 4.60 -3.98 11.81
CA ALA A 126 3.19 -3.73 12.03
C ALA A 126 2.98 -2.88 13.28
N HIS A 127 2.23 -1.80 13.13
CA HIS A 127 1.69 -0.99 14.22
C HIS A 127 0.20 -1.31 14.33
N VAL A 128 -0.20 -1.93 15.42
CA VAL A 128 -1.55 -2.48 15.61
C VAL A 128 -2.22 -1.83 16.82
N VAL A 129 -3.34 -1.18 16.57
CA VAL A 129 -4.22 -0.71 17.66
C VAL A 129 -5.17 -1.86 18.01
N LEU A 130 -5.14 -2.26 19.24
CA LEU A 130 -5.99 -3.34 19.75
C LEU A 130 -7.36 -2.80 20.16
N VAL A 131 -8.38 -3.64 20.13
CA VAL A 131 -9.68 -3.32 20.72
C VAL A 131 -9.57 -3.19 22.22
N ASP A 132 -10.43 -2.35 22.82
CA ASP A 132 -10.43 -2.10 24.28
C ASP A 132 -10.51 -3.40 25.08
N GLY A 133 -9.71 -3.48 26.14
CA GLY A 133 -9.63 -4.65 26.99
C GLY A 133 -8.73 -5.78 26.47
N THR A 134 -8.08 -5.61 25.33
CA THR A 134 -7.08 -6.54 24.82
C THR A 134 -5.68 -6.13 25.28
N GLU A 135 -4.93 -7.07 25.83
CA GLU A 135 -3.55 -6.84 26.27
C GLU A 135 -2.54 -7.05 25.14
N ALA A 136 -1.60 -6.12 25.03
CA ALA A 136 -0.43 -6.25 24.18
C ALA A 136 0.56 -7.25 24.82
N SER A 137 0.55 -8.49 24.34
CA SER A 137 1.35 -9.59 24.89
C SER A 137 2.07 -10.37 23.80
N GLU A 138 3.00 -11.25 24.21
CA GLU A 138 3.64 -12.19 23.30
C GLU A 138 2.63 -13.16 22.67
N ASP A 139 1.59 -13.56 23.42
CA ASP A 139 0.52 -14.42 22.91
C ASP A 139 -0.27 -13.72 21.82
N THR A 140 -0.66 -12.45 22.03
CA THR A 140 -1.34 -11.63 21.01
C THR A 140 -0.47 -11.47 19.76
N THR A 141 0.82 -11.21 19.93
CA THR A 141 1.78 -11.13 18.82
C THR A 141 1.85 -12.46 18.05
N GLY A 142 1.91 -13.58 18.76
CA GLY A 142 1.92 -14.93 18.18
C GLY A 142 0.67 -15.23 17.36
N GLU A 143 -0.52 -14.90 17.89
CA GLU A 143 -1.81 -15.04 17.18
C GLU A 143 -1.84 -14.25 15.86
N LEU A 144 -1.43 -12.97 15.91
CA LEU A 144 -1.38 -12.10 14.72
C LEU A 144 -0.38 -12.61 13.68
N LEU A 145 0.79 -13.08 14.12
CA LEU A 145 1.78 -13.65 13.22
C LEU A 145 1.29 -14.95 12.58
N LEU A 146 0.60 -15.81 13.34
CA LEU A 146 -0.02 -17.03 12.80
C LEU A 146 -1.09 -16.70 11.75
N LEU A 147 -1.91 -15.69 12.02
CA LEU A 147 -2.91 -15.20 11.05
C LEU A 147 -2.24 -14.74 9.74
N CYS A 148 -1.16 -13.94 9.83
CA CYS A 148 -0.40 -13.53 8.66
C CYS A 148 0.16 -14.75 7.90
N LYS A 149 0.72 -15.74 8.60
CA LYS A 149 1.26 -16.96 7.99
C LYS A 149 0.22 -17.83 7.29
N SER A 150 -1.04 -17.77 7.72
CA SER A 150 -2.12 -18.57 7.13
C SER A 150 -2.61 -18.04 5.76
N GLY A 151 -2.32 -16.76 5.41
CA GLY A 151 -2.88 -16.15 4.21
C GLY A 151 -1.93 -15.30 3.37
N LEU A 152 -0.70 -15.07 3.84
CA LEU A 152 0.27 -14.23 3.13
C LEU A 152 1.51 -15.02 2.70
N ALA A 153 2.24 -14.49 1.73
CA ALA A 153 3.54 -15.05 1.35
C ALA A 153 4.60 -14.74 2.44
N PRO A 154 5.63 -15.61 2.63
CA PRO A 154 6.60 -15.49 3.73
C PRO A 154 7.35 -14.17 3.85
N TYR A 155 7.62 -13.48 2.73
CA TYR A 155 8.31 -12.18 2.74
C TYR A 155 7.42 -11.03 3.25
N LYS A 156 6.08 -11.23 3.30
CA LYS A 156 5.09 -10.27 3.80
C LYS A 156 4.87 -10.35 5.31
N TYR A 157 5.41 -11.36 6.01
CA TYR A 157 5.19 -11.48 7.45
C TYR A 157 5.86 -10.35 8.22
N PRO A 158 5.12 -9.64 9.11
CA PRO A 158 5.73 -8.65 9.99
C PRO A 158 6.83 -9.31 10.85
N ARG A 159 7.95 -8.60 10.99
CA ARG A 159 9.07 -9.03 11.85
C ARG A 159 8.99 -8.38 13.22
N TRP A 160 8.32 -7.24 13.30
CA TRP A 160 8.09 -6.51 14.53
C TRP A 160 6.64 -6.08 14.64
N PHE A 161 6.13 -6.07 15.85
CA PHE A 161 4.81 -5.59 16.21
C PHE A 161 4.96 -4.48 17.26
N GLN A 162 4.26 -3.37 17.02
CA GLN A 162 4.11 -2.26 17.97
C GLN A 162 2.62 -2.13 18.28
N PHE A 163 2.30 -1.83 19.52
CA PHE A 163 0.91 -1.71 19.98
C PHE A 163 0.67 -0.29 20.53
N PRO A 164 0.58 0.74 19.67
CA PRO A 164 0.25 2.09 20.08
C PRO A 164 -1.23 2.19 20.48
N GLU A 165 -1.56 3.16 21.34
CA GLU A 165 -2.95 3.47 21.68
C GLU A 165 -3.73 4.00 20.47
N GLU A 166 -3.07 4.76 19.58
CA GLU A 166 -3.64 5.29 18.33
C GLU A 166 -2.60 5.37 17.21
N LEU A 167 -3.07 5.32 15.96
CA LEU A 167 -2.23 5.58 14.79
C LEU A 167 -2.21 7.09 14.47
N PRO A 168 -1.08 7.66 14.03
CA PRO A 168 -1.00 9.05 13.61
C PRO A 168 -1.86 9.27 12.35
N LYS A 169 -2.83 10.17 12.44
CA LYS A 169 -3.77 10.48 11.35
C LYS A 169 -3.75 11.97 10.98
N THR A 170 -4.15 12.26 9.76
CA THR A 170 -4.48 13.62 9.32
C THR A 170 -5.83 14.02 9.91
N ALA A 171 -6.19 15.32 9.80
CA ALA A 171 -7.53 15.80 10.16
C ALA A 171 -8.67 15.10 9.39
N THR A 172 -8.36 14.50 8.23
CA THR A 172 -9.31 13.74 7.41
C THR A 172 -9.29 12.23 7.67
N GLY A 173 -8.60 11.76 8.73
CA GLY A 173 -8.55 10.36 9.13
C GLY A 173 -7.53 9.49 8.38
N LYS A 174 -6.72 10.04 7.45
CA LYS A 174 -5.72 9.26 6.72
C LYS A 174 -4.49 9.00 7.59
N ILE A 175 -4.03 7.74 7.64
CA ILE A 175 -2.83 7.33 8.38
C ILE A 175 -1.58 8.00 7.81
N GLN A 176 -0.78 8.61 8.68
CA GLN A 176 0.48 9.28 8.35
C GLN A 176 1.67 8.32 8.54
N ARG A 177 1.83 7.33 7.63
CA ARG A 177 2.86 6.28 7.74
C ARG A 177 4.28 6.81 7.84
N PHE A 178 4.56 8.00 7.29
CA PHE A 178 5.87 8.62 7.42
C PHE A 178 6.29 8.87 8.86
N LYS A 179 5.33 9.12 9.77
CA LYS A 179 5.61 9.29 11.21
C LYS A 179 5.97 7.96 11.88
N LEU A 180 5.44 6.85 11.39
CA LEU A 180 5.76 5.52 11.91
C LEU A 180 7.14 5.04 11.48
N ARG A 181 7.65 5.51 10.32
CA ARG A 181 9.00 5.16 9.81
C ARG A 181 10.13 5.83 10.57
N SER A 182 9.85 6.83 11.38
CA SER A 182 10.83 7.68 12.09
C SER A 182 10.96 7.31 13.58
N SER A 183 10.29 6.26 14.02
CA SER A 183 10.26 5.80 15.40
C SER A 183 11.34 4.77 15.69
#